data_c0ec5c3ae7e298200bafb33143354ebc
#
_entry.id   c0ec5c3ae7e298200bafb33143354ebc
#
_cell.length_a   1.000
_cell.length_b   1.000
_cell.length_c   1.000
_cell.angle_alpha   90.00
_cell.angle_beta   90.00
_cell.angle_gamma   90.00
#
_symmetry.space_group_name_H-M   'P 1'
#
loop_
_entity.id
_entity.type
_entity.pdbx_description
1 polymer ?
#
loop_
_entity_poly.entity_id
_entity_poly.type
_entity_poly.pdbx_seq_one_letter_code
_entity_poly.pdbx_strand_id
1 'polypeptide(L)'
;MKLFRLTLLAAALSPLAISGALAQNTGKIKVGLMLPYTGTFAALGNAIENGFRLHVMEQGGKLGGREIEFVKVDDESDPAKATDNVNKLIKRDNVDVLVGTVHSGVAMAMAKVAKDTGTLLIVPNAGADAVTGPMCAPNIFRSSFSNWQPGYATGEVVAKKGHKKVVTITWKYAAGDESVRGFKEAFEKSGGKVVKELSLPFPNVEFQALLTEIAATKPDAVYTFFAGGGAVKFVKDYSAAGLKKSIPLFGSGFLTDGTLDAQGADADGLETVLHYADSLNTKRDNEFRLAYAKTFKLQPDVYAVQGYDAAQMLAAGLKGVKGDLSKKAEFAAAVEAAKIDSPRGPFTISKAHNPVQDMYLRKVVGKENALVGIASKGLTDPARGCKM
;
A
#
# COMPACT_ATOMS: atom_id res chain seq x y z
N MET A 1 -55.59 -41.69 70.75
CA MET A 1 -54.81 -40.46 70.53
C MET A 1 -53.60 -40.78 69.67
N LYS A 2 -53.64 -40.51 68.40
CA LYS A 2 -52.50 -40.72 67.47
C LYS A 2 -52.22 -39.37 66.81
N LEU A 3 -51.01 -38.79 67.08
CA LEU A 3 -50.53 -37.59 66.48
C LEU A 3 -50.03 -37.91 65.07
N PHE A 4 -50.57 -37.22 64.06
CA PHE A 4 -50.03 -37.19 62.67
C PHE A 4 -48.98 -36.09 62.59
N ARG A 5 -47.73 -36.44 62.21
CA ARG A 5 -46.70 -35.51 61.87
C ARG A 5 -46.76 -35.23 60.36
N LEU A 6 -47.06 -34.00 59.99
CA LEU A 6 -46.91 -33.51 58.62
C LEU A 6 -45.46 -33.14 58.39
N THR A 7 -44.81 -33.79 57.41
CA THR A 7 -43.51 -33.43 56.92
C THR A 7 -43.69 -32.55 55.67
N LEU A 8 -43.29 -31.27 55.78
CA LEU A 8 -43.21 -30.36 54.63
C LEU A 8 -41.94 -30.69 53.81
N LEU A 9 -42.12 -31.10 52.55
CA LEU A 9 -41.05 -31.14 51.56
C LEU A 9 -40.87 -29.74 50.95
N ALA A 10 -39.76 -29.08 51.27
CA ALA A 10 -39.33 -27.83 50.58
C ALA A 10 -38.65 -28.20 49.27
N ALA A 11 -39.30 -27.94 48.14
CA ALA A 11 -38.70 -28.06 46.81
C ALA A 11 -37.78 -26.86 46.56
N ALA A 12 -36.46 -27.08 46.54
CA ALA A 12 -35.47 -26.08 46.16
C ALA A 12 -35.49 -25.91 44.63
N LEU A 13 -36.04 -24.80 44.15
CA LEU A 13 -35.89 -24.33 42.77
C LEU A 13 -34.50 -23.73 42.61
N SER A 14 -33.57 -24.49 42.00
CA SER A 14 -32.29 -23.96 41.53
C SER A 14 -32.53 -23.17 40.25
N PRO A 15 -32.12 -21.90 40.16
CA PRO A 15 -32.13 -21.19 38.87
C PRO A 15 -31.06 -21.79 37.95
N LEU A 16 -31.48 -22.43 36.86
CA LEU A 16 -30.58 -22.72 35.74
C LEU A 16 -30.10 -21.37 35.17
N ALA A 17 -28.87 -21.00 35.48
CA ALA A 17 -28.16 -19.96 34.77
C ALA A 17 -27.94 -20.45 33.34
N ILE A 18 -28.79 -20.01 32.41
CA ILE A 18 -28.53 -20.15 30.95
C ILE A 18 -27.38 -19.22 30.66
N SER A 19 -26.17 -19.74 30.75
CA SER A 19 -24.98 -19.10 30.15
C SER A 19 -25.20 -19.09 28.65
N GLY A 20 -25.71 -17.97 28.13
CA GLY A 20 -25.72 -17.71 26.71
C GLY A 20 -24.28 -17.76 26.20
N ALA A 21 -23.85 -18.93 25.78
CA ALA A 21 -22.63 -19.05 24.97
C ALA A 21 -22.89 -18.22 23.68
N LEU A 22 -22.35 -17.00 23.66
CA LEU A 22 -22.23 -16.26 22.43
C LEU A 22 -21.51 -17.19 21.45
N ALA A 23 -22.23 -17.65 20.45
CA ALA A 23 -21.67 -18.48 19.39
C ALA A 23 -20.48 -17.70 18.79
N GLN A 24 -19.27 -18.05 19.23
CA GLN A 24 -18.06 -17.53 18.64
C GLN A 24 -18.11 -17.97 17.18
N ASN A 25 -18.08 -17.01 16.25
CA ASN A 25 -18.04 -17.30 14.83
C ASN A 25 -16.70 -18.00 14.56
N THR A 26 -16.70 -19.35 14.59
CA THR A 26 -15.51 -20.20 14.54
C THR A 26 -15.01 -20.48 13.10
N GLY A 27 -15.74 -20.01 12.10
CA GLY A 27 -15.36 -20.16 10.69
C GLY A 27 -14.06 -19.44 10.35
N LYS A 28 -13.38 -19.86 9.29
CA LYS A 28 -12.22 -19.18 8.76
C LYS A 28 -12.60 -17.79 8.24
N ILE A 29 -11.63 -16.86 8.22
CA ILE A 29 -11.73 -15.61 7.47
C ILE A 29 -11.17 -15.86 6.07
N LYS A 30 -11.98 -15.69 5.04
CA LYS A 30 -11.56 -15.78 3.65
C LYS A 30 -11.05 -14.44 3.16
N VAL A 31 -9.76 -14.36 2.85
CA VAL A 31 -9.09 -13.18 2.31
C VAL A 31 -8.91 -13.36 0.81
N GLY A 32 -9.60 -12.56 0.01
CA GLY A 32 -9.43 -12.46 -1.43
C GLY A 32 -8.23 -11.61 -1.77
N LEU A 33 -7.12 -12.25 -2.16
CA LEU A 33 -5.92 -11.56 -2.65
C LEU A 33 -6.07 -11.31 -4.15
N MET A 34 -6.36 -10.07 -4.54
CA MET A 34 -6.42 -9.65 -5.94
C MET A 34 -5.22 -8.77 -6.22
N LEU A 35 -4.15 -9.38 -6.74
CA LEU A 35 -2.84 -8.79 -6.95
C LEU A 35 -2.33 -9.15 -8.36
N PRO A 36 -1.42 -8.37 -8.95
CA PRO A 36 -0.78 -8.76 -10.19
C PRO A 36 0.20 -9.90 -9.95
N TYR A 37 -0.03 -11.04 -10.56
CA TYR A 37 0.87 -12.19 -10.55
C TYR A 37 1.52 -12.42 -11.90
N THR A 38 1.07 -11.70 -12.94
CA THR A 38 1.65 -11.67 -14.28
C THR A 38 1.87 -10.22 -14.75
N GLY A 39 2.61 -10.05 -15.84
CA GLY A 39 2.85 -8.73 -16.45
C GLY A 39 3.85 -7.84 -15.71
N THR A 40 3.75 -6.55 -15.98
CA THR A 40 4.71 -5.51 -15.55
C THR A 40 4.90 -5.44 -14.03
N PHE A 41 3.88 -5.76 -13.25
CA PHE A 41 3.89 -5.64 -11.78
C PHE A 41 3.91 -6.98 -11.05
N ALA A 42 4.19 -8.10 -11.73
CA ALA A 42 4.15 -9.43 -11.13
C ALA A 42 5.06 -9.58 -9.89
N ALA A 43 6.28 -9.07 -9.96
CA ALA A 43 7.20 -9.13 -8.82
C ALA A 43 6.65 -8.38 -7.59
N LEU A 44 6.00 -7.26 -7.82
CA LEU A 44 5.40 -6.41 -6.79
C LEU A 44 4.22 -7.11 -6.09
N GLY A 45 3.35 -7.74 -6.87
CA GLY A 45 2.21 -8.49 -6.33
C GLY A 45 2.66 -9.67 -5.47
N ASN A 46 3.68 -10.40 -5.90
CA ASN A 46 4.26 -11.50 -5.12
C ASN A 46 4.89 -11.00 -3.81
N ALA A 47 5.61 -9.87 -3.84
CA ALA A 47 6.22 -9.29 -2.64
C ALA A 47 5.15 -8.85 -1.61
N ILE A 48 4.05 -8.24 -2.07
CA ILE A 48 2.91 -7.86 -1.22
C ILE A 48 2.29 -9.10 -0.57
N GLU A 49 2.01 -10.16 -1.35
CA GLU A 49 1.46 -11.41 -0.81
C GLU A 49 2.40 -12.01 0.22
N ASN A 50 3.70 -12.07 -0.07
CA ASN A 50 4.69 -12.62 0.87
C ASN A 50 4.71 -11.84 2.19
N GLY A 51 4.71 -10.51 2.14
CA GLY A 51 4.64 -9.67 3.33
C GLY A 51 3.39 -9.92 4.16
N PHE A 52 2.23 -9.97 3.49
CA PHE A 52 0.96 -10.26 4.15
C PHE A 52 0.97 -11.65 4.81
N ARG A 53 1.42 -12.67 4.09
CA ARG A 53 1.51 -14.05 4.61
C ARG A 53 2.52 -14.17 5.75
N LEU A 54 3.62 -13.42 5.70
CA LEU A 54 4.61 -13.44 6.79
C LEU A 54 3.95 -13.07 8.12
N HIS A 55 3.20 -11.95 8.15
CA HIS A 55 2.51 -11.55 9.38
C HIS A 55 1.49 -12.61 9.84
N VAL A 56 0.71 -13.18 8.92
CA VAL A 56 -0.24 -14.25 9.26
C VAL A 56 0.47 -15.47 9.84
N MET A 57 1.61 -15.87 9.27
CA MET A 57 2.40 -17.00 9.77
C MET A 57 2.99 -16.71 11.16
N GLU A 58 3.50 -15.50 11.40
CA GLU A 58 3.98 -15.07 12.73
C GLU A 58 2.88 -15.12 13.80
N GLN A 59 1.61 -14.98 13.39
CA GLN A 59 0.43 -15.11 14.25
C GLN A 59 -0.12 -16.55 14.30
N GLY A 60 0.65 -17.55 13.86
CA GLY A 60 0.23 -18.95 13.86
C GLY A 60 -0.92 -19.27 12.88
N GLY A 61 -1.02 -18.54 11.79
CA GLY A 61 -2.07 -18.73 10.76
C GLY A 61 -3.42 -18.10 11.11
N LYS A 62 -3.50 -17.32 12.19
CA LYS A 62 -4.75 -16.74 12.73
C LYS A 62 -4.64 -15.23 12.92
N LEU A 63 -5.69 -14.51 12.59
CA LEU A 63 -5.85 -13.11 12.95
C LEU A 63 -7.16 -12.92 13.74
N GLY A 64 -7.10 -12.17 14.83
CA GLY A 64 -8.27 -12.00 15.73
C GLY A 64 -8.85 -13.31 16.29
N GLY A 65 -8.02 -14.35 16.40
CA GLY A 65 -8.42 -15.69 16.88
C GLY A 65 -9.00 -16.61 15.81
N ARG A 66 -9.18 -16.15 14.55
CA ARG A 66 -9.74 -16.93 13.44
C ARG A 66 -8.67 -17.30 12.42
N GLU A 67 -8.75 -18.53 11.88
CA GLU A 67 -7.86 -18.99 10.80
C GLU A 67 -8.06 -18.16 9.53
N ILE A 68 -6.97 -17.91 8.79
CA ILE A 68 -7.00 -17.21 7.52
C ILE A 68 -6.94 -18.21 6.37
N GLU A 69 -7.90 -18.09 5.45
CA GLU A 69 -7.93 -18.80 4.18
C GLU A 69 -7.73 -17.80 3.04
N PHE A 70 -6.87 -18.12 2.08
CA PHE A 70 -6.57 -17.22 0.96
C PHE A 70 -7.22 -17.70 -0.33
N VAL A 71 -7.90 -16.78 -1.02
CA VAL A 71 -8.39 -16.96 -2.39
C VAL A 71 -7.63 -15.99 -3.28
N LYS A 72 -6.89 -16.51 -4.27
CA LYS A 72 -6.02 -15.70 -5.14
C LYS A 72 -6.67 -15.42 -6.48
N VAL A 73 -6.53 -14.18 -6.96
CA VAL A 73 -6.90 -13.78 -8.31
C VAL A 73 -5.77 -12.91 -8.88
N ASP A 74 -5.30 -13.24 -10.08
CA ASP A 74 -4.40 -12.39 -10.85
C ASP A 74 -5.22 -11.25 -11.47
N ASP A 75 -4.88 -10.01 -11.14
CA ASP A 75 -5.51 -8.84 -11.73
C ASP A 75 -4.86 -8.39 -13.05
N GLU A 76 -3.75 -9.02 -13.42
CA GLU A 76 -2.98 -8.76 -14.65
C GLU A 76 -2.66 -7.27 -14.86
N SER A 77 -2.84 -6.41 -13.85
CA SER A 77 -2.81 -4.95 -13.93
C SER A 77 -3.83 -4.37 -14.93
N ASP A 78 -4.94 -5.08 -15.17
CA ASP A 78 -5.96 -4.74 -16.15
C ASP A 78 -7.26 -4.22 -15.47
N PRO A 79 -7.53 -2.90 -15.51
CA PRO A 79 -8.75 -2.34 -14.93
C PRO A 79 -10.05 -2.86 -15.55
N ALA A 80 -10.03 -3.32 -16.83
CA ALA A 80 -11.21 -3.81 -17.51
C ALA A 80 -11.73 -5.13 -16.90
N LYS A 81 -10.83 -5.95 -16.36
CA LYS A 81 -11.17 -7.22 -15.69
C LYS A 81 -11.50 -7.06 -14.20
N ALA A 82 -11.13 -5.93 -13.61
CA ALA A 82 -11.14 -5.76 -12.17
C ALA A 82 -12.52 -5.94 -11.54
N THR A 83 -13.56 -5.33 -12.11
CA THR A 83 -14.94 -5.40 -11.59
C THR A 83 -15.45 -6.84 -11.57
N ASP A 84 -15.22 -7.60 -12.64
CA ASP A 84 -15.66 -9.00 -12.72
C ASP A 84 -14.90 -9.89 -11.75
N ASN A 85 -13.59 -9.68 -11.61
CA ASN A 85 -12.75 -10.42 -10.67
C ASN A 85 -13.18 -10.18 -9.22
N VAL A 86 -13.46 -8.92 -8.83
CA VAL A 86 -13.97 -8.59 -7.49
C VAL A 86 -15.34 -9.23 -7.25
N ASN A 87 -16.25 -9.14 -8.23
CA ASN A 87 -17.56 -9.78 -8.10
C ASN A 87 -17.47 -11.31 -7.96
N LYS A 88 -16.52 -11.97 -8.64
CA LYS A 88 -16.26 -13.42 -8.46
C LYS A 88 -15.80 -13.71 -7.03
N LEU A 89 -14.82 -12.95 -6.52
CA LEU A 89 -14.35 -13.12 -5.15
C LEU A 89 -15.47 -12.98 -4.12
N ILE A 90 -16.34 -11.97 -4.26
CA ILE A 90 -17.42 -11.70 -3.32
C ILE A 90 -18.56 -12.72 -3.47
N LYS A 91 -19.07 -12.93 -4.69
CA LYS A 91 -20.33 -13.65 -4.93
C LYS A 91 -20.16 -15.16 -5.10
N ARG A 92 -19.04 -15.60 -5.72
CA ARG A 92 -18.77 -17.02 -5.94
C ARG A 92 -17.95 -17.62 -4.82
N ASP A 93 -16.86 -16.93 -4.44
CA ASP A 93 -15.88 -17.46 -3.50
C ASP A 93 -16.21 -17.09 -2.04
N ASN A 94 -17.16 -16.14 -1.85
CA ASN A 94 -17.65 -15.67 -0.56
C ASN A 94 -16.50 -15.19 0.35
N VAL A 95 -15.63 -14.34 -0.19
CA VAL A 95 -14.56 -13.74 0.60
C VAL A 95 -15.10 -12.72 1.59
N ASP A 96 -14.55 -12.71 2.79
CA ASP A 96 -14.91 -11.78 3.87
C ASP A 96 -14.18 -10.43 3.71
N VAL A 97 -12.97 -10.48 3.17
CA VAL A 97 -12.06 -9.33 3.04
C VAL A 97 -11.39 -9.36 1.67
N LEU A 98 -11.35 -8.21 1.01
CA LEU A 98 -10.56 -7.98 -0.20
C LEU A 98 -9.23 -7.34 0.18
N VAL A 99 -8.13 -7.85 -0.36
CA VAL A 99 -6.79 -7.26 -0.26
C VAL A 99 -6.19 -7.14 -1.66
N GLY A 100 -5.85 -5.95 -2.05
CA GLY A 100 -5.30 -5.66 -3.39
C GLY A 100 -5.27 -4.16 -3.62
N THR A 101 -4.58 -3.68 -4.52
CA THR A 101 -3.81 -4.17 -5.65
C THR A 101 -2.58 -3.27 -5.86
N VAL A 102 -1.95 -3.28 -7.04
CA VAL A 102 -0.85 -2.37 -7.42
C VAL A 102 -1.32 -1.30 -8.38
N HIS A 103 -2.08 -1.66 -9.42
CA HIS A 103 -2.52 -0.73 -10.45
C HIS A 103 -3.67 0.16 -9.95
N SER A 104 -3.50 1.50 -10.03
CA SER A 104 -4.50 2.47 -9.52
C SER A 104 -5.90 2.33 -10.13
N GLY A 105 -5.99 2.02 -11.43
CA GLY A 105 -7.28 1.78 -12.10
C GLY A 105 -8.00 0.54 -11.57
N VAL A 106 -7.24 -0.54 -11.29
CA VAL A 106 -7.78 -1.76 -10.65
C VAL A 106 -8.29 -1.44 -9.24
N ALA A 107 -7.51 -0.67 -8.45
CA ALA A 107 -7.91 -0.29 -7.10
C ALA A 107 -9.20 0.55 -7.07
N MET A 108 -9.38 1.47 -8.02
CA MET A 108 -10.62 2.25 -8.14
C MET A 108 -11.83 1.35 -8.44
N ALA A 109 -11.67 0.35 -9.32
CA ALA A 109 -12.73 -0.63 -9.59
C ALA A 109 -13.04 -1.48 -8.35
N MET A 110 -12.00 -1.96 -7.64
CA MET A 110 -12.17 -2.67 -6.37
C MET A 110 -12.90 -1.81 -5.33
N ALA A 111 -12.48 -0.56 -5.17
CA ALA A 111 -13.08 0.36 -4.20
C ALA A 111 -14.55 0.64 -4.50
N LYS A 112 -14.91 0.78 -5.79
CA LYS A 112 -16.31 0.95 -6.19
C LYS A 112 -17.17 -0.24 -5.76
N VAL A 113 -16.76 -1.46 -6.10
CA VAL A 113 -17.52 -2.66 -5.74
C VAL A 113 -17.54 -2.87 -4.23
N ALA A 114 -16.42 -2.66 -3.55
CA ALA A 114 -16.33 -2.77 -2.08
C ALA A 114 -17.27 -1.78 -1.38
N LYS A 115 -17.32 -0.53 -1.85
CA LYS A 115 -18.24 0.49 -1.34
C LYS A 115 -19.71 0.10 -1.54
N ASP A 116 -20.07 -0.38 -2.75
CA ASP A 116 -21.44 -0.75 -3.11
C ASP A 116 -21.93 -1.99 -2.34
N THR A 117 -21.04 -2.95 -2.04
CA THR A 117 -21.38 -4.19 -1.33
C THR A 117 -21.13 -4.12 0.18
N GLY A 118 -20.42 -3.11 0.65
CA GLY A 118 -19.97 -3.00 2.03
C GLY A 118 -18.93 -4.06 2.42
N THR A 119 -18.26 -4.71 1.45
CA THR A 119 -17.17 -5.66 1.71
C THR A 119 -15.93 -4.91 2.16
N LEU A 120 -15.24 -5.42 3.18
CA LEU A 120 -14.00 -4.83 3.66
C LEU A 120 -12.92 -4.88 2.57
N LEU A 121 -12.27 -3.75 2.31
CA LEU A 121 -11.16 -3.62 1.37
C LEU A 121 -9.95 -2.99 2.07
N ILE A 122 -8.80 -3.67 2.00
CA ILE A 122 -7.51 -3.10 2.39
C ILE A 122 -6.64 -3.02 1.13
N VAL A 123 -6.21 -1.80 0.78
CA VAL A 123 -5.37 -1.53 -0.38
C VAL A 123 -3.91 -1.42 0.09
N PRO A 124 -3.07 -2.44 -0.18
CA PRO A 124 -1.69 -2.45 0.32
C PRO A 124 -0.76 -1.51 -0.45
N ASN A 125 -0.97 -1.31 -1.76
CA ASN A 125 -0.05 -0.52 -2.56
C ASN A 125 -0.73 0.57 -3.40
N ALA A 126 -1.73 0.24 -4.23
CA ALA A 126 -2.27 1.18 -5.20
C ALA A 126 -2.62 2.54 -4.58
N GLY A 127 -1.92 3.58 -5.04
CA GLY A 127 -1.99 4.92 -4.45
C GLY A 127 -3.10 5.82 -4.97
N ALA A 128 -4.04 5.34 -5.82
CA ALA A 128 -5.07 6.20 -6.41
C ALA A 128 -5.72 7.13 -5.38
N ASP A 129 -5.54 8.44 -5.55
CA ASP A 129 -6.05 9.47 -4.62
C ASP A 129 -7.57 9.36 -4.43
N ALA A 130 -8.28 8.93 -5.51
CA ALA A 130 -9.72 8.76 -5.47
C ALA A 130 -10.20 7.75 -4.42
N VAL A 131 -9.42 6.72 -4.10
CA VAL A 131 -9.81 5.63 -3.18
C VAL A 131 -10.07 6.15 -1.76
N THR A 132 -9.24 7.06 -1.28
CA THR A 132 -9.40 7.73 0.01
C THR A 132 -9.83 9.20 -0.13
N GLY A 133 -10.20 9.60 -1.35
CA GLY A 133 -10.83 10.85 -1.73
C GLY A 133 -12.34 10.66 -1.98
N PRO A 134 -12.87 10.92 -3.20
CA PRO A 134 -14.31 10.85 -3.45
C PRO A 134 -14.91 9.44 -3.30
N MET A 135 -14.11 8.39 -3.33
CA MET A 135 -14.55 7.00 -3.14
C MET A 135 -14.37 6.52 -1.69
N CYS A 136 -13.91 7.36 -0.77
CA CYS A 136 -13.74 6.98 0.63
C CYS A 136 -15.03 6.36 1.20
N ALA A 137 -14.86 5.35 2.04
CA ALA A 137 -15.96 4.66 2.71
C ALA A 137 -15.45 3.99 4.00
N PRO A 138 -16.32 3.78 5.01
CA PRO A 138 -15.92 3.21 6.31
C PRO A 138 -15.31 1.81 6.23
N ASN A 139 -15.51 1.09 5.13
CA ASN A 139 -15.00 -0.26 4.88
C ASN A 139 -13.78 -0.29 3.93
N ILE A 140 -13.20 0.85 3.58
CA ILE A 140 -12.04 0.94 2.67
C ILE A 140 -10.86 1.56 3.40
N PHE A 141 -9.74 0.85 3.43
CA PHE A 141 -8.50 1.28 4.08
C PHE A 141 -7.33 1.18 3.12
N ARG A 142 -6.35 2.06 3.30
CA ARG A 142 -5.06 1.97 2.62
C ARG A 142 -3.95 1.83 3.67
N SER A 143 -3.05 0.86 3.46
CA SER A 143 -1.95 0.63 4.42
C SER A 143 -0.67 1.39 4.06
N SER A 144 -0.58 2.02 2.87
CA SER A 144 0.70 2.50 2.36
C SER A 144 0.78 4.02 2.09
N PHE A 145 0.19 4.53 1.02
CA PHE A 145 0.36 5.92 0.55
C PHE A 145 -0.75 6.31 -0.44
N SER A 146 -0.99 7.61 -0.64
CA SER A 146 -1.64 8.12 -1.85
C SER A 146 -0.58 8.52 -2.88
N ASN A 147 -0.91 8.48 -4.18
CA ASN A 147 0.05 8.86 -5.23
C ASN A 147 0.54 10.30 -5.07
N TRP A 148 -0.31 11.17 -4.52
CA TRP A 148 0.04 12.55 -4.22
C TRP A 148 1.20 12.66 -3.21
N GLN A 149 1.24 11.82 -2.16
CA GLN A 149 2.22 11.95 -1.08
C GLN A 149 3.70 11.87 -1.53
N PRO A 150 4.17 10.79 -2.22
CA PRO A 150 5.57 10.74 -2.66
C PRO A 150 5.88 11.79 -3.74
N GLY A 151 4.91 12.15 -4.59
CA GLY A 151 5.05 13.23 -5.55
C GLY A 151 5.31 14.56 -4.85
N TYR A 152 4.46 14.93 -3.89
CA TYR A 152 4.57 16.17 -3.12
C TYR A 152 5.91 16.25 -2.38
N ALA A 153 6.26 15.21 -1.64
CA ALA A 153 7.53 15.17 -0.91
C ALA A 153 8.75 15.25 -1.84
N THR A 154 8.70 14.65 -3.05
CA THR A 154 9.78 14.79 -4.04
C THR A 154 9.86 16.22 -4.56
N GLY A 155 8.72 16.89 -4.78
CA GLY A 155 8.69 18.31 -5.19
C GLY A 155 9.38 19.21 -4.19
N GLU A 156 9.15 19.00 -2.88
CA GLU A 156 9.86 19.74 -1.81
C GLU A 156 11.37 19.49 -1.84
N VAL A 157 11.80 18.24 -2.03
CA VAL A 157 13.22 17.86 -2.09
C VAL A 157 13.91 18.54 -3.28
N VAL A 158 13.31 18.46 -4.47
CA VAL A 158 13.88 19.01 -5.72
C VAL A 158 13.99 20.52 -5.63
N ALA A 159 13.00 21.19 -5.05
CA ALA A 159 13.04 22.64 -4.78
C ALA A 159 14.15 23.02 -3.77
N LYS A 160 14.27 22.28 -2.67
CA LYS A 160 15.32 22.50 -1.66
C LYS A 160 16.73 22.31 -2.23
N LYS A 161 16.91 21.46 -3.22
CA LYS A 161 18.18 21.26 -3.95
C LYS A 161 18.51 22.40 -4.92
N GLY A 162 17.62 23.37 -5.08
CA GLY A 162 17.86 24.58 -5.90
C GLY A 162 17.48 24.44 -7.37
N HIS A 163 16.92 23.31 -7.81
CA HIS A 163 16.42 23.14 -9.18
C HIS A 163 15.24 24.09 -9.44
N LYS A 164 15.19 24.68 -10.63
CA LYS A 164 14.17 25.67 -11.01
C LYS A 164 13.31 25.24 -12.21
N LYS A 165 13.87 24.47 -13.13
CA LYS A 165 13.18 24.01 -14.35
C LYS A 165 13.20 22.50 -14.41
N VAL A 166 12.04 21.87 -14.30
CA VAL A 166 11.91 20.41 -14.29
C VAL A 166 11.03 19.95 -15.44
N VAL A 167 11.42 18.85 -16.08
CA VAL A 167 10.57 18.07 -16.96
C VAL A 167 10.02 16.89 -16.17
N THR A 168 8.73 16.60 -16.30
CA THR A 168 8.13 15.37 -15.76
C THR A 168 7.89 14.34 -16.85
N ILE A 169 8.09 13.06 -16.56
CA ILE A 169 7.79 11.96 -17.47
C ILE A 169 7.16 10.79 -16.69
N THR A 170 5.99 10.32 -17.13
CA THR A 170 5.26 9.24 -16.45
C THR A 170 4.43 8.42 -17.43
N TRP A 171 3.92 7.28 -16.97
CA TRP A 171 2.78 6.67 -17.63
C TRP A 171 1.51 7.51 -17.43
N LYS A 172 0.74 7.64 -18.53
CA LYS A 172 -0.54 8.34 -18.53
C LYS A 172 -1.66 7.45 -18.00
N TYR A 173 -1.81 7.45 -16.69
CA TYR A 173 -2.90 6.86 -15.92
C TYR A 173 -2.92 7.48 -14.52
N ALA A 174 -3.91 7.12 -13.67
CA ALA A 174 -4.14 7.81 -12.40
C ALA A 174 -2.84 7.98 -11.56
N ALA A 175 -2.02 6.93 -11.42
CA ALA A 175 -0.82 7.04 -10.60
C ALA A 175 0.21 8.03 -11.15
N GLY A 176 0.42 8.06 -12.47
CA GLY A 176 1.32 9.03 -13.11
C GLY A 176 0.82 10.46 -12.95
N ASP A 177 -0.45 10.69 -13.30
CA ASP A 177 -1.08 12.02 -13.28
C ASP A 177 -1.14 12.60 -11.84
N GLU A 178 -1.48 11.77 -10.86
CA GLU A 178 -1.57 12.16 -9.45
C GLU A 178 -0.20 12.40 -8.82
N SER A 179 0.81 11.60 -9.16
CA SER A 179 2.20 11.83 -8.75
C SER A 179 2.76 13.14 -9.29
N VAL A 180 2.52 13.43 -10.59
CA VAL A 180 2.93 14.70 -11.20
C VAL A 180 2.19 15.87 -10.56
N ARG A 181 0.89 15.74 -10.29
CA ARG A 181 0.12 16.78 -9.60
C ARG A 181 0.71 17.09 -8.22
N GLY A 182 1.01 16.06 -7.40
CA GLY A 182 1.65 16.24 -6.10
C GLY A 182 3.02 16.92 -6.21
N PHE A 183 3.85 16.45 -7.15
CA PHE A 183 5.16 17.06 -7.41
C PHE A 183 5.05 18.54 -7.79
N LYS A 184 4.20 18.88 -8.74
CA LYS A 184 3.98 20.27 -9.19
C LYS A 184 3.52 21.16 -8.06
N GLU A 185 2.55 20.71 -7.27
CA GLU A 185 1.98 21.47 -6.15
C GLU A 185 3.07 21.92 -5.17
N ALA A 186 3.99 21.03 -4.78
CA ALA A 186 5.07 21.39 -3.86
C ALA A 186 6.19 22.17 -4.55
N PHE A 187 6.61 21.74 -5.74
CA PHE A 187 7.72 22.34 -6.47
C PHE A 187 7.42 23.77 -6.93
N GLU A 188 6.24 24.00 -7.50
CA GLU A 188 5.84 25.34 -8.00
C GLU A 188 5.50 26.28 -6.85
N LYS A 189 4.91 25.81 -5.76
CA LYS A 189 4.75 26.57 -4.52
C LYS A 189 6.08 27.08 -3.96
N SER A 190 7.17 26.33 -4.22
CA SER A 190 8.53 26.69 -3.79
C SER A 190 9.29 27.54 -4.86
N GLY A 191 8.61 28.04 -5.87
CA GLY A 191 9.17 28.91 -6.92
C GLY A 191 9.90 28.17 -8.05
N GLY A 192 9.72 26.85 -8.16
CA GLY A 192 10.14 26.09 -9.33
C GLY A 192 9.10 26.17 -10.44
N LYS A 193 9.42 25.61 -11.62
CA LYS A 193 8.51 25.51 -12.77
C LYS A 193 8.65 24.16 -13.46
N VAL A 194 7.55 23.45 -13.63
CA VAL A 194 7.50 22.31 -14.55
C VAL A 194 7.37 22.88 -15.96
N VAL A 195 8.46 22.79 -16.73
CA VAL A 195 8.55 23.39 -18.05
C VAL A 195 7.98 22.50 -19.15
N LYS A 196 7.85 21.19 -18.87
CA LYS A 196 7.26 20.22 -19.79
C LYS A 196 6.76 19.00 -19.03
N GLU A 197 5.61 18.49 -19.46
CA GLU A 197 5.03 17.24 -18.96
C GLU A 197 4.97 16.24 -20.12
N LEU A 198 5.70 15.13 -19.98
CA LEU A 198 5.76 14.05 -20.95
C LEU A 198 5.04 12.81 -20.40
N SER A 199 4.36 12.10 -21.26
CA SER A 199 3.71 10.86 -20.87
C SER A 199 3.58 9.89 -22.03
N LEU A 200 3.42 8.60 -21.68
CA LEU A 200 3.11 7.53 -22.62
C LEU A 200 2.06 6.60 -21.99
N PRO A 201 1.20 5.94 -22.80
CA PRO A 201 0.18 5.05 -22.27
C PRO A 201 0.79 3.90 -21.47
N PHE A 202 0.18 3.50 -20.34
CA PHE A 202 0.53 2.27 -19.63
C PHE A 202 0.11 1.04 -20.48
N PRO A 203 0.90 -0.01 -20.57
CA PRO A 203 2.26 -0.23 -20.04
C PRO A 203 3.38 0.01 -21.07
N ASN A 204 3.20 0.92 -22.03
CA ASN A 204 4.20 1.22 -23.06
C ASN A 204 5.55 1.64 -22.45
N VAL A 205 6.65 1.18 -23.04
CA VAL A 205 8.02 1.41 -22.59
C VAL A 205 8.96 1.92 -23.70
N GLU A 206 8.38 2.53 -24.73
CA GLU A 206 9.13 3.13 -25.85
C GLU A 206 9.54 4.57 -25.50
N PHE A 207 10.66 4.71 -24.78
CA PHE A 207 11.08 5.98 -24.20
C PHE A 207 11.91 6.87 -25.12
N GLN A 208 12.49 6.35 -26.20
CA GLN A 208 13.54 7.00 -26.98
C GLN A 208 13.18 8.42 -27.45
N ALA A 209 11.99 8.61 -28.03
CA ALA A 209 11.56 9.93 -28.49
C ALA A 209 11.43 10.94 -27.34
N LEU A 210 10.88 10.48 -26.18
CA LEU A 210 10.71 11.32 -24.99
C LEU A 210 12.05 11.68 -24.35
N LEU A 211 13.03 10.77 -24.33
CA LEU A 211 14.39 11.05 -23.86
C LEU A 211 15.11 12.07 -24.74
N THR A 212 14.93 11.99 -26.06
CA THR A 212 15.43 13.01 -27.00
C THR A 212 14.83 14.39 -26.71
N GLU A 213 13.54 14.42 -26.39
CA GLU A 213 12.83 15.66 -26.03
C GLU A 213 13.31 16.24 -24.69
N ILE A 214 13.58 15.40 -23.68
CA ILE A 214 14.22 15.82 -22.43
C ILE A 214 15.60 16.45 -22.72
N ALA A 215 16.44 15.79 -23.53
CA ALA A 215 17.75 16.28 -23.88
C ALA A 215 17.68 17.66 -24.56
N ALA A 216 16.74 17.85 -25.50
CA ALA A 216 16.53 19.12 -26.20
C ALA A 216 16.03 20.25 -25.27
N THR A 217 15.20 19.90 -24.25
CA THR A 217 14.63 20.86 -23.29
C THR A 217 15.69 21.39 -22.31
N LYS A 218 16.74 20.62 -22.03
CA LYS A 218 17.81 20.93 -21.05
C LYS A 218 17.28 21.44 -19.70
N PRO A 219 16.46 20.64 -19.01
CA PRO A 219 15.97 21.03 -17.67
C PRO A 219 17.08 20.91 -16.63
N ASP A 220 16.88 21.51 -15.46
CA ASP A 220 17.76 21.35 -14.30
C ASP A 220 17.67 19.95 -13.68
N ALA A 221 16.51 19.31 -13.81
CA ALA A 221 16.25 17.93 -13.35
C ALA A 221 15.04 17.31 -14.08
N VAL A 222 14.90 16.00 -13.96
CA VAL A 222 13.71 15.25 -14.38
C VAL A 222 13.05 14.62 -13.16
N TYR A 223 11.71 14.69 -13.10
CA TYR A 223 10.89 13.92 -12.17
C TYR A 223 10.14 12.82 -12.91
N THR A 224 10.10 11.62 -12.34
CA THR A 224 9.43 10.48 -12.98
C THR A 224 8.62 9.63 -12.01
N PHE A 225 7.58 8.98 -12.56
CA PHE A 225 6.86 7.88 -11.92
C PHE A 225 6.78 6.70 -12.89
N PHE A 226 7.60 5.68 -12.62
CA PHE A 226 7.53 4.36 -13.22
C PHE A 226 7.75 3.31 -12.12
N ALA A 227 7.30 2.07 -12.33
CA ALA A 227 7.45 0.97 -11.38
C ALA A 227 7.67 -0.35 -12.13
N GLY A 228 8.15 -1.37 -11.43
CA GLY A 228 8.35 -2.72 -11.97
C GLY A 228 9.20 -2.76 -13.23
N GLY A 229 8.82 -3.59 -14.19
CA GLY A 229 9.56 -3.77 -15.44
C GLY A 229 9.76 -2.48 -16.25
N GLY A 230 8.79 -1.58 -16.22
CA GLY A 230 8.89 -0.28 -16.89
C GLY A 230 9.93 0.66 -16.25
N ALA A 231 10.05 0.63 -14.91
CA ALA A 231 11.10 1.36 -14.20
C ALA A 231 12.49 0.84 -14.57
N VAL A 232 12.65 -0.48 -14.68
CA VAL A 232 13.92 -1.09 -15.12
C VAL A 232 14.32 -0.55 -16.50
N LYS A 233 13.40 -0.61 -17.45
CA LYS A 233 13.70 -0.15 -18.82
C LYS A 233 13.96 1.34 -18.86
N PHE A 234 13.16 2.16 -18.16
CA PHE A 234 13.35 3.62 -18.16
C PHE A 234 14.72 4.03 -17.62
N VAL A 235 15.14 3.47 -16.47
CA VAL A 235 16.44 3.79 -15.86
C VAL A 235 17.59 3.42 -16.78
N LYS A 236 17.54 2.24 -17.41
CA LYS A 236 18.55 1.80 -18.40
C LYS A 236 18.60 2.69 -19.63
N ASP A 237 17.44 3.01 -20.20
CA ASP A 237 17.36 3.88 -21.39
C ASP A 237 17.84 5.31 -21.08
N TYR A 238 17.50 5.85 -19.88
CA TYR A 238 17.96 7.17 -19.42
C TYR A 238 19.49 7.22 -19.29
N SER A 239 20.07 6.16 -18.73
CA SER A 239 21.53 5.99 -18.61
C SER A 239 22.19 5.85 -20.00
N ALA A 240 21.65 4.97 -20.86
CA ALA A 240 22.16 4.72 -22.20
C ALA A 240 22.10 5.97 -23.11
N ALA A 241 21.08 6.81 -22.93
CA ALA A 241 20.98 8.11 -23.62
C ALA A 241 21.98 9.16 -23.09
N GLY A 242 22.80 8.81 -22.10
CA GLY A 242 23.81 9.72 -21.51
C GLY A 242 23.20 10.78 -20.56
N LEU A 243 21.88 10.82 -20.39
CA LEU A 243 21.17 11.83 -19.60
C LEU A 243 21.54 11.79 -18.12
N LYS A 244 21.76 10.58 -17.56
CA LYS A 244 22.16 10.40 -16.16
C LYS A 244 23.39 11.23 -15.76
N LYS A 245 24.31 11.48 -16.70
CA LYS A 245 25.56 12.25 -16.45
C LYS A 245 25.35 13.77 -16.41
N SER A 246 24.27 14.26 -17.02
CA SER A 246 24.08 15.69 -17.28
C SER A 246 22.81 16.26 -16.61
N ILE A 247 21.78 15.44 -16.40
CA ILE A 247 20.49 15.87 -15.88
C ILE A 247 20.11 14.94 -14.72
N PRO A 248 20.06 15.44 -13.47
CA PRO A 248 19.63 14.66 -12.32
C PRO A 248 18.23 14.08 -12.51
N LEU A 249 18.06 12.80 -12.17
CA LEU A 249 16.80 12.09 -12.20
C LEU A 249 16.28 11.87 -10.78
N PHE A 250 15.09 12.34 -10.51
CA PHE A 250 14.33 12.11 -9.27
C PHE A 250 13.07 11.32 -9.56
N GLY A 251 12.64 10.49 -8.62
CA GLY A 251 11.40 9.72 -8.76
C GLY A 251 10.70 9.51 -7.44
N SER A 252 9.42 9.14 -7.51
CA SER A 252 8.84 8.41 -6.40
C SER A 252 9.59 7.08 -6.24
N GLY A 253 9.67 6.57 -5.02
CA GLY A 253 10.52 5.44 -4.69
C GLY A 253 10.32 4.19 -5.53
N PHE A 254 9.17 4.03 -6.14
CA PHE A 254 8.84 2.90 -7.02
C PHE A 254 9.76 2.79 -8.26
N LEU A 255 10.46 3.86 -8.59
CA LEU A 255 11.48 3.83 -9.64
C LEU A 255 12.60 2.82 -9.36
N THR A 256 12.89 2.57 -8.08
CA THR A 256 14.03 1.74 -7.65
C THR A 256 13.65 0.56 -6.76
N ASP A 257 12.47 0.59 -6.14
CA ASP A 257 12.02 -0.51 -5.27
C ASP A 257 11.69 -1.77 -6.07
N GLY A 258 12.21 -2.91 -5.60
CA GLY A 258 12.01 -4.22 -6.21
C GLY A 258 12.66 -4.38 -7.59
N THR A 259 13.52 -3.43 -8.00
CA THR A 259 14.07 -3.37 -9.38
C THR A 259 15.58 -3.21 -9.44
N LEU A 260 16.27 -2.94 -8.33
CA LEU A 260 17.70 -2.63 -8.30
C LEU A 260 18.58 -3.72 -8.87
N ASP A 261 18.30 -5.01 -8.62
CA ASP A 261 19.05 -6.11 -9.22
C ASP A 261 19.03 -6.09 -10.75
N ALA A 262 17.86 -5.78 -11.33
CA ALA A 262 17.70 -5.71 -12.79
C ALA A 262 18.23 -4.40 -13.39
N GLN A 263 18.22 -3.31 -12.63
CA GLN A 263 18.76 -1.99 -13.07
C GLN A 263 20.28 -1.95 -12.99
N GLY A 264 20.86 -2.62 -11.99
CA GLY A 264 22.33 -2.65 -11.80
C GLY A 264 22.92 -1.26 -11.60
N ALA A 265 24.11 -1.04 -12.17
CA ALA A 265 24.85 0.22 -12.06
C ALA A 265 24.12 1.44 -12.66
N ASP A 266 23.13 1.22 -13.53
CA ASP A 266 22.34 2.33 -14.10
C ASP A 266 21.49 3.05 -13.04
N ALA A 267 21.13 2.36 -11.95
CA ALA A 267 20.41 2.97 -10.84
C ALA A 267 21.31 3.68 -9.82
N ASP A 268 22.61 3.37 -9.77
CA ASP A 268 23.49 3.89 -8.72
C ASP A 268 23.49 5.41 -8.64
N GLY A 269 23.35 5.95 -7.44
CA GLY A 269 23.27 7.38 -7.18
C GLY A 269 21.91 8.03 -7.45
N LEU A 270 20.90 7.34 -8.01
CA LEU A 270 19.56 7.90 -8.18
C LEU A 270 18.93 8.25 -6.82
N GLU A 271 18.23 9.35 -6.78
CA GLU A 271 17.51 9.80 -5.58
C GLU A 271 15.99 9.65 -5.76
N THR A 272 15.36 9.07 -4.75
CA THR A 272 13.91 8.83 -4.72
C THR A 272 13.31 9.19 -3.38
N VAL A 273 12.00 9.42 -3.33
CA VAL A 273 11.28 9.67 -2.08
C VAL A 273 10.16 8.66 -1.90
N LEU A 274 10.14 8.03 -0.74
CA LEU A 274 9.06 7.09 -0.36
C LEU A 274 8.96 6.96 1.17
N HIS A 275 7.94 6.23 1.64
CA HIS A 275 7.66 6.00 3.07
C HIS A 275 8.48 4.86 3.71
N TYR A 276 9.44 4.29 3.00
CA TYR A 276 10.35 3.25 3.48
C TYR A 276 11.73 3.40 2.82
N ALA A 277 12.78 3.01 3.53
CA ALA A 277 14.14 2.89 3.01
C ALA A 277 14.77 1.59 3.52
N ASP A 278 15.58 0.93 2.71
CA ASP A 278 16.18 -0.37 3.03
C ASP A 278 17.15 -0.31 4.23
N SER A 279 17.69 0.87 4.51
CA SER A 279 18.66 1.10 5.60
C SER A 279 18.07 1.91 6.77
N LEU A 280 16.79 1.78 7.08
CA LEU A 280 16.20 2.40 8.28
C LEU A 280 16.86 1.90 9.56
N ASN A 281 17.31 0.64 9.57
CA ASN A 281 18.05 0.01 10.64
C ASN A 281 17.42 0.13 12.04
N THR A 282 16.10 0.27 12.09
CA THR A 282 15.37 0.15 13.35
C THR A 282 15.32 -1.32 13.78
N LYS A 283 15.13 -1.56 15.07
CA LYS A 283 14.98 -2.93 15.58
C LYS A 283 13.88 -3.68 14.81
N ARG A 284 12.73 -3.02 14.61
CA ARG A 284 11.59 -3.62 13.94
C ARG A 284 11.87 -3.93 12.46
N ASP A 285 12.53 -3.01 11.76
CA ASP A 285 12.93 -3.23 10.37
C ASP A 285 13.88 -4.44 10.24
N ASN A 286 14.91 -4.50 11.07
CA ASN A 286 15.87 -5.59 11.06
C ASN A 286 15.22 -6.96 11.37
N GLU A 287 14.30 -7.02 12.33
CA GLU A 287 13.53 -8.23 12.65
C GLU A 287 12.67 -8.69 11.45
N PHE A 288 11.97 -7.77 10.81
CA PHE A 288 11.15 -8.05 9.62
C PHE A 288 12.01 -8.55 8.46
N ARG A 289 13.11 -7.85 8.13
CA ARG A 289 14.00 -8.21 7.03
C ARG A 289 14.59 -9.60 7.22
N LEU A 290 15.01 -9.93 8.45
CA LEU A 290 15.53 -11.24 8.80
C LEU A 290 14.46 -12.34 8.67
N ALA A 291 13.26 -12.10 9.20
CA ALA A 291 12.15 -13.05 9.13
C ALA A 291 11.71 -13.31 7.67
N TYR A 292 11.61 -12.25 6.87
CA TYR A 292 11.26 -12.35 5.45
C TYR A 292 12.31 -13.15 4.67
N ALA A 293 13.58 -12.80 4.81
CA ALA A 293 14.67 -13.49 4.12
C ALA A 293 14.78 -14.97 4.55
N LYS A 294 14.56 -15.28 5.82
CA LYS A 294 14.54 -16.66 6.32
C LYS A 294 13.39 -17.46 5.71
N THR A 295 12.22 -16.86 5.57
CA THR A 295 11.00 -17.54 5.12
C THR A 295 10.96 -17.72 3.60
N PHE A 296 11.24 -16.66 2.85
CA PHE A 296 11.05 -16.64 1.40
C PHE A 296 12.34 -16.76 0.59
N LYS A 297 13.53 -16.71 1.25
CA LYS A 297 14.84 -16.71 0.59
C LYS A 297 15.05 -15.53 -0.36
N LEU A 298 14.39 -14.42 -0.08
CA LEU A 298 14.42 -13.17 -0.82
C LEU A 298 14.69 -12.00 0.13
N GLN A 299 15.28 -10.93 -0.37
CA GLN A 299 15.31 -9.67 0.37
C GLN A 299 13.95 -8.98 0.26
N PRO A 300 13.41 -8.43 1.36
CA PRO A 300 12.19 -7.65 1.30
C PRO A 300 12.45 -6.28 0.68
N ASP A 301 11.44 -5.75 0.05
CA ASP A 301 11.35 -4.39 -0.46
C ASP A 301 10.15 -3.65 0.16
N VAL A 302 9.85 -2.43 -0.30
CA VAL A 302 8.71 -1.67 0.19
C VAL A 302 7.38 -2.40 -0.02
N TYR A 303 7.24 -3.19 -1.09
CA TYR A 303 6.00 -3.92 -1.38
C TYR A 303 5.74 -5.01 -0.34
N ALA A 304 6.79 -5.70 0.09
CA ALA A 304 6.71 -6.65 1.20
C ALA A 304 6.29 -5.97 2.51
N VAL A 305 6.85 -4.79 2.82
CA VAL A 305 6.44 -3.98 3.98
C VAL A 305 4.97 -3.57 3.90
N GLN A 306 4.49 -3.15 2.74
CA GLN A 306 3.11 -2.74 2.53
C GLN A 306 2.11 -3.88 2.72
N GLY A 307 2.46 -5.09 2.24
CA GLY A 307 1.67 -6.30 2.49
C GLY A 307 1.65 -6.68 3.97
N TYR A 308 2.78 -6.59 4.64
CA TYR A 308 2.92 -6.85 6.07
C TYR A 308 2.05 -5.90 6.90
N ASP A 309 2.09 -4.61 6.60
CA ASP A 309 1.27 -3.59 7.27
C ASP A 309 -0.24 -3.79 6.99
N ALA A 310 -0.62 -4.21 5.78
CA ALA A 310 -2.00 -4.54 5.47
C ALA A 310 -2.54 -5.69 6.33
N ALA A 311 -1.71 -6.72 6.57
CA ALA A 311 -2.07 -7.82 7.46
C ALA A 311 -2.16 -7.38 8.92
N GLN A 312 -1.28 -6.49 9.38
CA GLN A 312 -1.37 -5.91 10.72
C GLN A 312 -2.65 -5.07 10.90
N MET A 313 -3.04 -4.29 9.87
CA MET A 313 -4.31 -3.53 9.91
C MET A 313 -5.51 -4.47 10.02
N LEU A 314 -5.54 -5.55 9.23
CA LEU A 314 -6.59 -6.57 9.34
C LEU A 314 -6.60 -7.21 10.74
N ALA A 315 -5.43 -7.56 11.26
CA ALA A 315 -5.29 -8.13 12.60
C ALA A 315 -5.80 -7.20 13.69
N ALA A 316 -5.50 -5.89 13.61
CA ALA A 316 -5.97 -4.89 14.56
C ALA A 316 -7.49 -4.76 14.55
N GLY A 317 -8.09 -4.65 13.37
CA GLY A 317 -9.55 -4.60 13.21
C GLY A 317 -10.23 -5.86 13.74
N LEU A 318 -9.75 -7.04 13.34
CA LEU A 318 -10.29 -8.32 13.81
C LEU A 318 -10.15 -8.51 15.33
N LYS A 319 -9.05 -8.06 15.92
CA LYS A 319 -8.86 -8.08 17.38
C LYS A 319 -9.89 -7.18 18.06
N GLY A 320 -10.14 -5.98 17.53
CA GLY A 320 -11.12 -5.04 18.08
C GLY A 320 -12.55 -5.60 18.12
N VAL A 321 -12.92 -6.37 17.11
CA VAL A 321 -14.24 -6.99 16.99
C VAL A 321 -14.29 -8.46 17.43
N LYS A 322 -13.21 -9.00 18.02
CA LYS A 322 -13.09 -10.42 18.43
C LYS A 322 -13.42 -11.39 17.29
N GLY A 323 -12.97 -11.07 16.07
CA GLY A 323 -13.19 -11.88 14.87
C GLY A 323 -14.57 -11.74 14.21
N ASP A 324 -15.46 -10.89 14.72
CA ASP A 324 -16.81 -10.67 14.18
C ASP A 324 -16.86 -9.51 13.17
N LEU A 325 -16.68 -9.82 11.89
CA LEU A 325 -16.70 -8.83 10.80
C LEU A 325 -18.07 -8.19 10.53
N SER A 326 -19.14 -8.63 11.18
CA SER A 326 -20.45 -7.96 11.11
C SER A 326 -20.42 -6.58 11.80
N LYS A 327 -19.49 -6.39 12.75
CA LYS A 327 -19.28 -5.15 13.52
C LYS A 327 -18.41 -4.16 12.77
N LYS A 328 -18.90 -3.68 11.61
CA LYS A 328 -18.11 -2.86 10.68
C LYS A 328 -17.62 -1.54 11.28
N ALA A 329 -18.45 -0.85 12.06
CA ALA A 329 -18.08 0.42 12.68
C ALA A 329 -16.99 0.25 13.74
N GLU A 330 -17.11 -0.77 14.59
CA GLU A 330 -16.10 -1.10 15.61
C GLU A 330 -14.80 -1.58 14.96
N PHE A 331 -14.89 -2.33 13.85
CA PHE A 331 -13.72 -2.70 13.06
C PHE A 331 -12.97 -1.45 12.56
N ALA A 332 -13.69 -0.53 11.94
CA ALA A 332 -13.11 0.71 11.43
C ALA A 332 -12.45 1.53 12.56
N ALA A 333 -13.14 1.71 13.68
CA ALA A 333 -12.61 2.41 14.85
C ALA A 333 -11.36 1.73 15.41
N ALA A 334 -11.31 0.40 15.41
CA ALA A 334 -10.15 -0.36 15.88
C ALA A 334 -8.94 -0.17 14.95
N VAL A 335 -9.14 -0.12 13.63
CA VAL A 335 -8.08 0.15 12.66
C VAL A 335 -7.58 1.59 12.78
N GLU A 336 -8.48 2.59 12.88
CA GLU A 336 -8.11 4.01 13.04
C GLU A 336 -7.28 4.25 14.30
N ALA A 337 -7.60 3.54 15.39
CA ALA A 337 -6.89 3.67 16.67
C ALA A 337 -5.62 2.78 16.75
N ALA A 338 -5.37 1.93 15.75
CA ALA A 338 -4.30 0.95 15.82
C ALA A 338 -2.92 1.62 15.79
N LYS A 339 -2.04 1.11 16.64
CA LYS A 339 -0.60 1.38 16.55
C LYS A 339 0.03 0.24 15.77
N ILE A 340 0.23 0.45 14.48
CA ILE A 340 0.84 -0.53 13.60
C ILE A 340 2.35 -0.57 13.87
N ASP A 341 2.87 -1.74 14.21
CA ASP A 341 4.31 -1.98 14.43
C ASP A 341 5.01 -2.25 13.10
N SER A 342 5.11 -1.19 12.31
CA SER A 342 5.58 -1.25 10.93
C SER A 342 7.11 -1.23 10.83
N PRO A 343 7.70 -2.02 9.92
CA PRO A 343 9.12 -1.92 9.56
C PRO A 343 9.55 -0.52 9.10
N ARG A 344 8.64 0.25 8.48
CA ARG A 344 8.91 1.62 7.99
C ARG A 344 8.91 2.70 9.07
N GLY A 345 8.65 2.33 10.32
CA GLY A 345 8.46 3.26 11.43
C GLY A 345 6.99 3.59 11.71
N PRO A 346 6.72 4.43 12.71
CA PRO A 346 5.36 4.72 13.15
C PRO A 346 4.58 5.54 12.12
N PHE A 347 3.31 5.21 11.97
CA PHE A 347 2.34 6.00 11.22
C PHE A 347 0.96 5.90 11.88
N THR A 348 0.08 6.82 11.55
CA THR A 348 -1.32 6.80 11.98
C THR A 348 -2.25 6.77 10.77
N ILE A 349 -3.49 6.40 10.99
CA ILE A 349 -4.51 6.38 9.94
C ILE A 349 -5.37 7.65 10.06
N SER A 350 -5.49 8.40 8.99
CA SER A 350 -6.36 9.57 8.90
C SER A 350 -7.84 9.18 8.89
N LYS A 351 -8.73 10.13 9.09
CA LYS A 351 -10.18 9.92 8.98
C LYS A 351 -10.64 9.46 7.59
N ALA A 352 -9.87 9.76 6.55
CA ALA A 352 -10.10 9.24 5.20
C ALA A 352 -9.46 7.86 4.96
N HIS A 353 -8.97 7.20 6.02
CA HIS A 353 -8.33 5.89 6.00
C HIS A 353 -7.07 5.82 5.12
N ASN A 354 -6.29 6.91 5.08
CA ASN A 354 -4.97 6.96 4.46
C ASN A 354 -3.89 7.18 5.53
N PRO A 355 -2.68 6.61 5.38
CA PRO A 355 -1.59 6.83 6.33
C PRO A 355 -1.12 8.29 6.41
N VAL A 356 -0.88 8.73 7.65
CA VAL A 356 -0.15 9.94 8.00
C VAL A 356 1.23 9.50 8.45
N GLN A 357 2.28 9.86 7.70
CA GLN A 357 3.58 9.22 7.83
C GLN A 357 4.74 10.11 7.36
N ASP A 358 5.94 9.75 7.76
CA ASP A 358 7.16 10.35 7.24
C ASP A 358 7.45 9.85 5.82
N MET A 359 7.97 10.74 4.97
CA MET A 359 8.52 10.42 3.67
C MET A 359 10.05 10.57 3.74
N TYR A 360 10.76 9.57 3.28
CA TYR A 360 12.22 9.51 3.33
C TYR A 360 12.83 9.84 1.98
N LEU A 361 13.83 10.74 1.97
CA LEU A 361 14.75 10.88 0.85
C LEU A 361 15.72 9.71 0.90
N ARG A 362 15.86 9.02 -0.22
CA ARG A 362 16.72 7.85 -0.37
C ARG A 362 17.64 8.03 -1.57
N LYS A 363 18.79 7.40 -1.51
CA LYS A 363 19.76 7.33 -2.59
C LYS A 363 20.15 5.89 -2.85
N VAL A 364 20.22 5.50 -4.11
CA VAL A 364 20.68 4.16 -4.46
C VAL A 364 22.18 4.06 -4.21
N VAL A 365 22.58 3.08 -3.42
CA VAL A 365 23.97 2.70 -3.16
C VAL A 365 24.07 1.18 -3.36
N GLY A 366 24.64 0.78 -4.48
CA GLY A 366 24.68 -0.63 -4.89
C GLY A 366 23.29 -1.22 -5.09
N LYS A 367 22.85 -2.08 -4.19
CA LYS A 367 21.53 -2.77 -4.24
C LYS A 367 20.55 -2.30 -3.18
N GLU A 368 20.80 -1.14 -2.59
CA GLU A 368 19.96 -0.62 -1.49
C GLU A 368 19.46 0.80 -1.80
N ASN A 369 18.23 1.08 -1.42
CA ASN A 369 17.67 2.42 -1.31
C ASN A 369 18.07 3.00 0.05
N ALA A 370 19.30 3.48 0.15
CA ALA A 370 19.88 3.96 1.41
C ALA A 370 19.19 5.25 1.88
N LEU A 371 18.91 5.32 3.19
CA LEU A 371 18.32 6.51 3.82
C LEU A 371 19.30 7.69 3.76
N VAL A 372 18.84 8.84 3.22
CA VAL A 372 19.55 10.12 3.26
C VAL A 372 19.00 11.00 4.37
N GLY A 373 17.68 11.00 4.56
CA GLY A 373 17.00 11.79 5.60
C GLY A 373 15.48 11.82 5.41
N ILE A 374 14.81 12.60 6.24
CA ILE A 374 13.37 12.82 6.14
C ILE A 374 13.10 13.90 5.09
N ALA A 375 12.37 13.57 4.04
CA ALA A 375 11.91 14.51 3.01
C ALA A 375 10.74 15.35 3.50
N SER A 376 9.70 14.71 4.05
CA SER A 376 8.54 15.37 4.67
C SER A 376 8.13 14.60 5.92
N LYS A 377 7.91 15.29 7.03
CA LYS A 377 7.53 14.67 8.31
C LYS A 377 6.01 14.66 8.48
N GLY A 378 5.44 13.53 8.87
CA GLY A 378 4.02 13.38 9.17
C GLY A 378 3.12 13.82 8.02
N LEU A 379 3.49 13.53 6.77
CA LEU A 379 2.76 14.00 5.60
C LEU A 379 1.38 13.37 5.53
N THR A 380 0.36 14.23 5.54
CA THR A 380 -1.05 13.84 5.46
C THR A 380 -1.57 14.07 4.05
N ASP A 381 -2.23 13.07 3.47
CA ASP A 381 -2.97 13.24 2.22
C ASP A 381 -4.15 14.22 2.43
N PRO A 382 -4.38 15.19 1.53
CA PRO A 382 -5.49 16.14 1.66
C PRO A 382 -6.88 15.52 1.52
N ALA A 383 -6.99 14.25 1.15
CA ALA A 383 -8.25 13.49 1.00
C ALA A 383 -9.32 14.25 0.21
N ARG A 384 -8.93 14.89 -0.88
CA ARG A 384 -9.81 15.77 -1.67
C ARG A 384 -11.06 15.02 -2.12
N GLY A 385 -12.23 15.55 -1.73
CA GLY A 385 -13.54 14.99 -2.08
C GLY A 385 -14.05 13.88 -1.17
N CYS A 386 -13.31 13.46 -0.13
CA CYS A 386 -13.83 12.55 0.87
C CYS A 386 -14.89 13.24 1.74
N LYS A 387 -15.99 12.52 2.02
CA LYS A 387 -17.16 13.03 2.79
C LYS A 387 -17.46 12.14 4.01
N MET A 388 -16.47 11.37 4.51
CA MET A 388 -16.61 10.63 5.77
C MET A 388 -16.47 11.55 6.98
#